data_9f752b289fe2bd442285e89d96dc884f
#
_entry.id   9f752b289fe2bd442285e89d96dc884f
#
_cell.length_a   1.000
_cell.length_b   1.000
_cell.length_c   1.000
_cell.angle_alpha   90.00
_cell.angle_beta   90.00
_cell.angle_gamma   90.00
#
_symmetry.space_group_name_H-M   'P 1'
#
loop_
_entity.id
_entity.type
_entity.pdbx_description
1 polymer ?
#
loop_
_entity_poly.entity_id
_entity_poly.type
_entity_poly.pdbx_seq_one_letter_code
_entity_poly.pdbx_strand_id
1 'polypeptide(L)'
;MEKISGTDNSLVLHFPTGDVECLGGSAPAWREIVDNSHIHIAGNGNRVNLHFGSEEEAVRLLRNIAFNILIIGDGNEMNVGKSLTVCHNGGRGMFGMHLAIGTAFDPWTGTPRTANNCRMDIGEHVITCGAVIYLQEDGSHITIGRDSMIGWGVDIWCTDAHTIMDMEGNPTNHPHFIEIGEHVWVGKDVKIGKNVRIGSDNIIGWGSIVTKSFESSNQLLVGSPAKVVKTGVRWDERTIKEYMKGSGR
;
A
#
# COMPACT_ATOMS: atom_id res chain seq x y z
N MET A 1 15.70 14.87 11.50
CA MET A 1 14.39 15.40 11.04
C MET A 1 13.34 14.84 11.98
N GLU A 2 12.44 15.67 12.49
CA GLU A 2 11.32 15.21 13.31
C GLU A 2 10.46 14.25 12.49
N LYS A 3 10.07 13.10 13.06
CA LYS A 3 9.32 12.08 12.32
C LYS A 3 7.89 12.52 12.00
N ILE A 4 7.30 13.33 12.88
CA ILE A 4 5.95 13.86 12.70
C ILE A 4 6.03 15.37 12.91
N SER A 5 5.72 16.14 11.87
CA SER A 5 5.77 17.60 11.87
C SER A 5 4.56 18.18 11.14
N GLY A 6 4.21 19.43 11.50
CA GLY A 6 3.02 20.13 11.00
C GLY A 6 1.89 20.15 12.03
N THR A 7 0.73 20.65 11.64
CA THR A 7 -0.44 20.85 12.52
C THR A 7 -1.61 19.96 12.12
N ASP A 8 -2.52 19.71 13.06
CA ASP A 8 -3.78 18.99 12.83
C ASP A 8 -3.64 17.59 12.21
N ASN A 9 -2.45 16.97 12.37
CA ASN A 9 -2.25 15.58 12.00
C ASN A 9 -2.83 14.64 13.06
N SER A 10 -3.41 13.52 12.64
CA SER A 10 -3.88 12.45 13.52
C SER A 10 -3.29 11.10 13.13
N LEU A 11 -2.96 10.30 14.13
CA LEU A 11 -2.60 8.89 14.00
C LEU A 11 -3.42 8.11 15.03
N VAL A 12 -4.40 7.37 14.55
CA VAL A 12 -5.34 6.63 15.39
C VAL A 12 -5.13 5.14 15.21
N LEU A 13 -4.98 4.44 16.33
CA LEU A 13 -4.98 2.98 16.39
C LEU A 13 -6.39 2.53 16.81
N HIS A 14 -7.06 1.80 15.95
CA HIS A 14 -8.41 1.30 16.16
C HIS A 14 -8.37 -0.15 16.67
N PHE A 15 -8.91 -0.39 17.86
CA PHE A 15 -9.01 -1.71 18.48
C PHE A 15 -10.48 -2.08 18.75
N PRO A 16 -10.81 -3.34 18.91
CA PRO A 16 -12.14 -3.76 19.38
C PRO A 16 -12.55 -3.18 20.74
N THR A 17 -11.55 -2.80 21.54
CA THR A 17 -11.72 -2.21 22.89
C THR A 17 -11.86 -0.70 22.90
N GLY A 18 -11.65 -0.03 21.77
CA GLY A 18 -11.70 1.43 21.59
C GLY A 18 -10.49 1.98 20.85
N ASP A 19 -10.57 3.24 20.50
CA ASP A 19 -9.57 3.95 19.69
C ASP A 19 -8.51 4.61 20.57
N VAL A 20 -7.27 4.68 20.06
CA VAL A 20 -6.15 5.34 20.70
C VAL A 20 -5.56 6.39 19.76
N GLU A 21 -5.72 7.67 20.08
CA GLU A 21 -5.05 8.78 19.40
C GLU A 21 -3.61 8.90 19.90
N CYS A 22 -2.63 8.74 19.00
CA CYS A 22 -1.22 8.70 19.35
C CYS A 22 -0.53 10.08 19.36
N LEU A 23 -1.08 11.08 18.67
CA LEU A 23 -0.44 12.39 18.54
C LEU A 23 -0.91 13.42 19.56
N GLY A 24 -2.09 13.27 20.10
CA GLY A 24 -2.74 14.21 21.04
C GLY A 24 -2.32 14.13 22.51
N GLY A 25 -1.34 13.32 22.87
CA GLY A 25 -0.77 13.29 24.25
C GLY A 25 -1.55 12.45 25.26
N SER A 26 -2.67 11.84 24.90
CA SER A 26 -3.52 11.02 25.79
C SER A 26 -3.02 9.59 26.03
N ALA A 27 -2.06 9.11 25.23
CA ALA A 27 -1.58 7.74 25.25
C ALA A 27 -0.04 7.64 25.18
N PRO A 28 0.70 7.99 26.26
CA PRO A 28 2.16 8.10 26.23
C PRO A 28 2.88 6.80 25.87
N ALA A 29 2.36 5.65 26.27
CA ALA A 29 2.95 4.35 25.92
C ALA A 29 2.87 4.05 24.41
N TRP A 30 1.75 4.36 23.77
CA TRP A 30 1.58 4.22 22.33
C TRP A 30 2.39 5.27 21.56
N ARG A 31 2.51 6.49 22.10
CA ARG A 31 3.38 7.52 21.53
C ARG A 31 4.82 7.05 21.46
N GLU A 32 5.36 6.45 22.50
CA GLU A 32 6.71 5.88 22.50
C GLU A 32 6.89 4.79 21.42
N ILE A 33 5.90 3.92 21.23
CA ILE A 33 5.94 2.89 20.19
C ILE A 33 5.95 3.52 18.79
N VAL A 34 5.10 4.52 18.55
CA VAL A 34 5.05 5.26 17.29
C VAL A 34 6.35 5.99 17.01
N ASP A 35 6.92 6.68 18.01
CA ASP A 35 8.19 7.40 17.86
C ASP A 35 9.37 6.46 17.54
N ASN A 36 9.29 5.20 17.93
CA ASN A 36 10.26 4.16 17.57
C ASN A 36 9.89 3.36 16.28
N SER A 37 8.73 3.61 15.69
CA SER A 37 8.30 2.99 14.43
C SER A 37 8.92 3.68 13.20
N HIS A 38 8.61 3.21 12.01
CA HIS A 38 9.01 3.83 10.74
C HIS A 38 7.85 4.61 10.09
N ILE A 39 7.13 5.40 10.90
CA ILE A 39 6.07 6.30 10.46
C ILE A 39 6.61 7.73 10.43
N HIS A 40 6.53 8.37 9.26
CA HIS A 40 6.93 9.76 9.03
C HIS A 40 5.79 10.52 8.39
N ILE A 41 5.37 11.61 9.01
CA ILE A 41 4.32 12.50 8.52
C ILE A 41 4.84 13.93 8.56
N ALA A 42 4.86 14.61 7.41
CA ALA A 42 5.22 16.02 7.31
C ALA A 42 4.17 16.76 6.47
N GLY A 43 3.55 17.77 7.08
CA GLY A 43 2.44 18.56 6.52
C GLY A 43 1.31 18.69 7.52
N ASN A 44 0.15 19.16 7.06
CA ASN A 44 -0.95 19.52 7.95
C ASN A 44 -2.23 18.74 7.63
N GLY A 45 -3.04 18.43 8.65
CA GLY A 45 -4.35 17.80 8.48
C GLY A 45 -4.31 16.38 7.92
N ASN A 46 -3.17 15.68 7.99
CA ASN A 46 -3.08 14.30 7.55
C ASN A 46 -3.70 13.36 8.58
N ARG A 47 -4.38 12.32 8.10
CA ARG A 47 -5.06 11.31 8.91
C ARG A 47 -4.53 9.93 8.60
N VAL A 48 -4.03 9.23 9.62
CA VAL A 48 -3.59 7.84 9.51
C VAL A 48 -4.40 7.00 10.48
N ASN A 49 -5.15 6.05 9.95
CA ASN A 49 -5.99 5.12 10.69
C ASN A 49 -5.44 3.70 10.52
N LEU A 50 -4.96 3.11 11.61
CA LEU A 50 -4.44 1.76 11.62
C LEU A 50 -5.37 0.87 12.46
N HIS A 51 -5.97 -0.12 11.84
CA HIS A 51 -6.92 -1.04 12.49
C HIS A 51 -6.23 -2.33 12.92
N PHE A 52 -6.53 -2.80 14.12
CA PHE A 52 -5.93 -4.00 14.71
C PHE A 52 -6.98 -4.85 15.40
N GLY A 53 -6.78 -6.18 15.36
CA GLY A 53 -7.58 -7.12 16.11
C GLY A 53 -7.16 -7.17 17.60
N SER A 54 -5.92 -6.78 17.93
CA SER A 54 -5.39 -6.76 19.29
C SER A 54 -4.21 -5.77 19.42
N GLU A 55 -3.88 -5.40 20.66
CA GLU A 55 -2.69 -4.61 20.98
C GLU A 55 -1.39 -5.33 20.59
N GLU A 56 -1.33 -6.65 20.73
CA GLU A 56 -0.16 -7.45 20.34
C GLU A 56 0.10 -7.36 18.83
N GLU A 57 -0.95 -7.38 18.04
CA GLU A 57 -0.85 -7.18 16.58
C GLU A 57 -0.28 -5.80 16.26
N ALA A 58 -0.77 -4.75 16.91
CA ALA A 58 -0.29 -3.39 16.73
C ALA A 58 1.19 -3.25 17.09
N VAL A 59 1.59 -3.74 18.24
CA VAL A 59 3.00 -3.70 18.69
C VAL A 59 3.89 -4.45 17.70
N ARG A 60 3.47 -5.63 17.25
CA ARG A 60 4.22 -6.42 16.27
C ARG A 60 4.41 -5.68 14.95
N LEU A 61 3.36 -5.05 14.41
CA LEU A 61 3.44 -4.32 13.14
C LEU A 61 4.26 -3.05 13.28
N LEU A 62 4.00 -2.22 14.29
CA LEU A 62 4.67 -0.94 14.47
C LEU A 62 6.16 -1.07 14.80
N ARG A 63 6.58 -2.19 15.41
CA ARG A 63 8.00 -2.52 15.64
C ARG A 63 8.67 -3.24 14.47
N ASN A 64 7.91 -3.59 13.43
CA ASN A 64 8.47 -4.27 12.27
C ASN A 64 9.23 -3.26 11.40
N ILE A 65 10.55 -3.40 11.31
CA ILE A 65 11.42 -2.56 10.49
C ILE A 65 11.09 -2.60 8.98
N ALA A 66 10.34 -3.61 8.57
CA ALA A 66 9.88 -3.78 7.19
C ALA A 66 8.55 -3.06 6.90
N PHE A 67 7.90 -2.47 7.90
CA PHE A 67 6.67 -1.68 7.72
C PHE A 67 6.98 -0.19 7.82
N ASN A 68 6.76 0.54 6.74
CA ASN A 68 7.11 1.95 6.63
C ASN A 68 5.95 2.77 6.08
N ILE A 69 5.66 3.89 6.71
CA ILE A 69 4.71 4.91 6.24
C ILE A 69 5.46 6.23 6.07
N LEU A 70 5.29 6.86 4.91
CA LEU A 70 5.78 8.21 4.61
C LEU A 70 4.63 9.04 4.04
N ILE A 71 4.35 10.17 4.66
CA ILE A 71 3.40 11.17 4.14
C ILE A 71 4.09 12.53 4.11
N ILE A 72 4.19 13.13 2.93
CA ILE A 72 4.73 14.47 2.71
C ILE A 72 3.70 15.28 1.92
N GLY A 73 3.02 16.20 2.60
CA GLY A 73 1.94 17.03 2.04
C GLY A 73 0.79 17.19 3.02
N ASP A 74 -0.27 17.80 2.57
CA ASP A 74 -1.40 18.21 3.40
C ASP A 74 -2.68 17.44 3.08
N GLY A 75 -3.53 17.24 4.10
CA GLY A 75 -4.89 16.71 3.94
C GLY A 75 -4.97 15.26 3.44
N ASN A 76 -3.91 14.48 3.57
CA ASN A 76 -3.88 13.10 3.12
C ASN A 76 -4.58 12.16 4.10
N GLU A 77 -5.16 11.10 3.59
CA GLU A 77 -5.79 10.05 4.38
C GLU A 77 -5.21 8.68 4.04
N MET A 78 -4.81 7.93 5.08
CA MET A 78 -4.33 6.56 4.94
C MET A 78 -5.06 5.66 5.93
N ASN A 79 -5.69 4.62 5.42
CA ASN A 79 -6.39 3.61 6.21
C ASN A 79 -5.75 2.24 5.96
N VAL A 80 -5.39 1.55 7.03
CA VAL A 80 -4.81 0.20 6.99
C VAL A 80 -5.67 -0.73 7.83
N GLY A 81 -6.25 -1.74 7.19
CA GLY A 81 -7.12 -2.73 7.81
C GLY A 81 -6.37 -3.67 8.75
N LYS A 82 -7.10 -4.29 9.66
CA LYS A 82 -6.55 -5.25 10.63
C LYS A 82 -5.98 -6.49 9.95
N SER A 83 -5.15 -7.22 10.69
CA SER A 83 -4.50 -8.47 10.26
C SER A 83 -3.59 -8.30 9.05
N LEU A 84 -3.02 -7.08 8.87
CA LEU A 84 -1.97 -6.87 7.89
C LEU A 84 -0.73 -7.69 8.28
N THR A 85 -0.25 -8.53 7.38
CA THR A 85 0.97 -9.31 7.56
C THR A 85 2.07 -8.80 6.63
N VAL A 86 3.14 -8.27 7.22
CA VAL A 86 4.35 -7.88 6.49
C VAL A 86 5.44 -8.90 6.77
N CYS A 87 5.76 -9.73 5.78
CA CYS A 87 6.77 -10.78 5.92
C CYS A 87 8.16 -10.14 6.01
N HIS A 88 8.91 -10.51 7.04
CA HIS A 88 10.31 -10.15 7.18
C HIS A 88 11.17 -11.40 6.96
N ASN A 89 11.73 -11.55 5.78
CA ASN A 89 12.73 -12.60 5.54
C ASN A 89 14.10 -12.07 5.96
N GLY A 90 14.61 -12.53 7.09
CA GLY A 90 15.83 -12.12 7.78
C GLY A 90 17.16 -12.27 7.02
N GLY A 91 17.19 -12.02 5.73
CA GLY A 91 18.42 -12.08 4.96
C GLY A 91 18.30 -11.48 3.56
N ARG A 92 19.04 -10.43 3.33
CA ARG A 92 19.36 -9.82 2.04
C ARG A 92 18.26 -8.97 1.39
N GLY A 93 18.26 -7.71 1.72
CA GLY A 93 17.58 -6.67 0.97
C GLY A 93 16.27 -6.21 1.58
N MET A 94 15.99 -4.96 1.39
CA MET A 94 14.85 -4.22 1.91
C MET A 94 13.54 -4.70 1.23
N PHE A 95 13.08 -5.87 1.62
CA PHE A 95 11.75 -6.32 1.25
C PHE A 95 10.82 -6.04 2.43
N GLY A 96 10.13 -4.93 2.36
CA GLY A 96 9.14 -4.52 3.33
C GLY A 96 7.97 -3.87 2.61
N MET A 97 6.95 -3.49 3.34
CA MET A 97 5.86 -2.68 2.84
C MET A 97 6.20 -1.21 3.04
N HIS A 98 6.29 -0.48 1.95
CA HIS A 98 6.50 0.96 1.95
C HIS A 98 5.24 1.64 1.39
N LEU A 99 4.52 2.33 2.25
CA LEU A 99 3.35 3.14 1.90
C LEU A 99 3.80 4.60 1.85
N ALA A 100 3.79 5.21 0.66
CA ALA A 100 4.30 6.56 0.50
C ALA A 100 3.31 7.48 -0.26
N ILE A 101 3.08 8.66 0.31
CA ILE A 101 2.38 9.79 -0.30
C ILE A 101 3.37 10.95 -0.33
N GLY A 102 3.72 11.44 -1.53
CA GLY A 102 4.82 12.39 -1.71
C GLY A 102 6.20 11.75 -1.51
N THR A 103 7.26 12.54 -1.59
CA THR A 103 8.63 12.08 -1.33
C THR A 103 9.40 13.07 -0.47
N ALA A 104 10.19 12.56 0.48
CA ALA A 104 11.00 13.38 1.37
C ALA A 104 12.20 14.05 0.69
N PHE A 105 12.62 13.53 -0.45
CA PHE A 105 13.80 14.05 -1.17
C PHE A 105 13.67 13.86 -2.67
N ASP A 106 13.70 14.96 -3.40
CA ASP A 106 13.85 14.98 -4.85
C ASP A 106 15.33 15.16 -5.18
N PRO A 107 15.99 14.21 -5.88
CA PRO A 107 17.41 14.26 -6.13
C PRO A 107 17.85 15.43 -7.06
N TRP A 108 16.93 16.00 -7.83
CA TRP A 108 17.23 17.12 -8.73
C TRP A 108 17.10 18.48 -8.06
N THR A 109 16.08 18.63 -7.21
CA THR A 109 15.80 19.91 -6.52
C THR A 109 16.35 19.97 -5.10
N GLY A 110 16.65 18.82 -4.51
CA GLY A 110 17.04 18.69 -3.10
C GLY A 110 15.91 18.99 -2.10
N THR A 111 14.68 19.14 -2.58
CA THR A 111 13.51 19.48 -1.77
C THR A 111 12.50 18.34 -1.75
N PRO A 112 11.61 18.28 -0.75
CA PRO A 112 10.49 17.33 -0.78
C PRO A 112 9.55 17.61 -1.95
N ARG A 113 8.94 16.56 -2.51
CA ARG A 113 7.76 16.66 -3.38
C ARG A 113 6.53 16.33 -2.56
N THR A 114 5.68 17.30 -2.35
CA THR A 114 4.42 17.12 -1.63
C THR A 114 3.37 16.49 -2.52
N ALA A 115 2.46 15.72 -1.92
CA ALA A 115 1.21 15.29 -2.53
C ALA A 115 0.07 15.57 -1.53
N ASN A 116 -1.00 16.20 -2.00
CA ASN A 116 -2.04 16.73 -1.14
C ASN A 116 -3.40 16.10 -1.45
N ASN A 117 -4.24 15.95 -0.42
CA ASN A 117 -5.59 15.39 -0.54
C ASN A 117 -5.60 14.00 -1.21
N CYS A 118 -4.56 13.22 -1.02
CA CYS A 118 -4.46 11.85 -1.50
C CYS A 118 -5.11 10.88 -0.52
N ARG A 119 -5.54 9.73 -1.05
CA ARG A 119 -6.12 8.66 -0.23
C ARG A 119 -5.48 7.31 -0.52
N MET A 120 -5.14 6.57 0.53
CA MET A 120 -4.64 5.21 0.43
C MET A 120 -5.41 4.29 1.39
N ASP A 121 -6.07 3.27 0.84
CA ASP A 121 -6.85 2.30 1.60
C ASP A 121 -6.29 0.90 1.39
N ILE A 122 -5.82 0.27 2.45
CA ILE A 122 -5.37 -1.12 2.48
C ILE A 122 -6.39 -1.93 3.28
N GLY A 123 -6.99 -2.91 2.66
CA GLY A 123 -8.03 -3.76 3.28
C GLY A 123 -7.52 -4.66 4.40
N GLU A 124 -8.45 -5.36 5.03
CA GLU A 124 -8.13 -6.35 6.09
C GLU A 124 -7.45 -7.59 5.51
N HIS A 125 -6.66 -8.29 6.33
CA HIS A 125 -6.00 -9.57 6.00
C HIS A 125 -5.12 -9.50 4.74
N VAL A 126 -4.54 -8.35 4.43
CA VAL A 126 -3.56 -8.24 3.34
C VAL A 126 -2.24 -8.84 3.80
N ILE A 127 -1.64 -9.69 2.95
CA ILE A 127 -0.32 -10.28 3.18
C ILE A 127 0.65 -9.71 2.15
N THR A 128 1.79 -9.21 2.59
CA THR A 128 2.85 -8.76 1.67
C THR A 128 4.21 -9.27 2.09
N CYS A 129 5.00 -9.66 1.09
CA CYS A 129 6.40 -10.03 1.27
C CYS A 129 7.37 -8.96 0.78
N GLY A 130 6.86 -7.83 0.26
CA GLY A 130 7.65 -6.68 -0.16
C GLY A 130 7.02 -5.89 -1.28
N ALA A 131 6.45 -4.73 -0.95
CA ALA A 131 5.82 -3.84 -1.92
C ALA A 131 6.16 -2.37 -1.66
N VAL A 132 6.34 -1.62 -2.74
CA VAL A 132 6.36 -0.16 -2.73
C VAL A 132 5.03 0.34 -3.31
N ILE A 133 4.25 1.03 -2.51
CA ILE A 133 2.95 1.60 -2.88
C ILE A 133 3.08 3.11 -2.79
N TYR A 134 2.95 3.79 -3.94
CA TYR A 134 3.37 5.18 -4.05
C TYR A 134 2.36 6.07 -4.77
N LEU A 135 2.06 7.22 -4.15
CA LEU A 135 1.24 8.33 -4.65
C LEU A 135 2.08 9.60 -4.69
N GLN A 136 1.98 10.41 -5.73
CA GLN A 136 2.69 11.69 -5.82
C GLN A 136 1.83 12.86 -6.29
N GLU A 137 0.80 12.65 -7.10
CA GLU A 137 -0.05 13.73 -7.60
C GLU A 137 -1.24 13.99 -6.67
N ASP A 138 -1.56 15.28 -6.48
CA ASP A 138 -2.67 15.74 -5.65
C ASP A 138 -4.01 15.08 -6.04
N GLY A 139 -4.80 14.69 -5.04
CA GLY A 139 -6.11 14.08 -5.24
C GLY A 139 -6.10 12.65 -5.76
N SER A 140 -4.94 12.02 -5.90
CA SER A 140 -4.82 10.63 -6.35
C SER A 140 -5.20 9.64 -5.25
N HIS A 141 -5.61 8.42 -5.64
CA HIS A 141 -5.93 7.39 -4.66
C HIS A 141 -5.47 5.98 -5.07
N ILE A 142 -5.19 5.17 -4.06
CA ILE A 142 -4.94 3.73 -4.18
C ILE A 142 -5.85 2.98 -3.22
N THR A 143 -6.51 1.93 -3.74
CA THR A 143 -7.26 0.98 -2.90
C THR A 143 -6.77 -0.43 -3.17
N ILE A 144 -6.52 -1.20 -2.12
CA ILE A 144 -6.23 -2.64 -2.17
C ILE A 144 -7.27 -3.35 -1.31
N GLY A 145 -8.06 -4.22 -1.94
CA GLY A 145 -9.11 -4.97 -1.28
C GLY A 145 -8.57 -6.00 -0.28
N ARG A 146 -9.43 -6.37 0.67
CA ARG A 146 -9.12 -7.34 1.72
C ARG A 146 -8.74 -8.70 1.14
N ASP A 147 -8.11 -9.53 1.97
CA ASP A 147 -7.74 -10.92 1.67
C ASP A 147 -6.76 -11.03 0.47
N SER A 148 -6.08 -9.94 0.09
CA SER A 148 -5.15 -9.93 -1.03
C SER A 148 -3.73 -10.32 -0.60
N MET A 149 -3.01 -10.98 -1.51
CA MET A 149 -1.62 -11.40 -1.29
C MET A 149 -0.69 -10.72 -2.29
N ILE A 150 0.32 -10.02 -1.79
CA ILE A 150 1.29 -9.25 -2.59
C ILE A 150 2.67 -9.88 -2.42
N GLY A 151 3.24 -10.35 -3.52
CA GLY A 151 4.56 -11.00 -3.56
C GLY A 151 5.73 -10.05 -3.31
N TRP A 152 6.95 -10.57 -3.51
CA TRP A 152 8.19 -9.78 -3.37
C TRP A 152 8.40 -8.86 -4.56
N GLY A 153 8.98 -7.70 -4.33
CA GLY A 153 9.42 -6.77 -5.37
C GLY A 153 8.29 -6.16 -6.20
N VAL A 154 7.10 -6.06 -5.59
CA VAL A 154 5.95 -5.46 -6.25
C VAL A 154 6.02 -3.94 -6.15
N ASP A 155 5.82 -3.24 -7.28
CA ASP A 155 5.65 -1.79 -7.33
C ASP A 155 4.22 -1.45 -7.77
N ILE A 156 3.53 -0.67 -6.95
CA ILE A 156 2.21 -0.12 -7.22
C ILE A 156 2.37 1.41 -7.24
N TRP A 157 2.54 1.96 -8.44
CA TRP A 157 2.88 3.37 -8.62
C TRP A 157 1.75 4.14 -9.29
N CYS A 158 1.08 4.98 -8.51
CA CYS A 158 0.02 5.86 -8.98
C CYS A 158 0.58 7.23 -9.36
N THR A 159 1.61 7.24 -10.20
CA THR A 159 2.29 8.45 -10.65
C THR A 159 3.11 8.18 -11.91
N ASP A 160 3.34 9.22 -12.73
CA ASP A 160 4.40 9.25 -13.75
C ASP A 160 5.66 9.95 -13.23
N ALA A 161 5.64 10.52 -12.03
CA ALA A 161 6.68 11.34 -11.42
C ALA A 161 7.04 12.61 -12.20
N HIS A 162 6.68 12.69 -13.47
CA HIS A 162 6.95 13.82 -14.38
C HIS A 162 5.74 14.12 -15.25
N THR A 163 5.65 15.38 -15.68
CA THR A 163 4.58 15.85 -16.56
C THR A 163 4.76 15.30 -17.99
N ILE A 164 3.73 14.65 -18.50
CA ILE A 164 3.60 14.32 -19.92
C ILE A 164 2.68 15.39 -20.55
N MET A 165 3.12 16.00 -21.63
CA MET A 165 2.40 17.09 -22.32
C MET A 165 2.10 16.72 -23.77
N ASP A 166 1.02 17.27 -24.32
CA ASP A 166 0.81 17.31 -25.75
C ASP A 166 1.80 18.27 -26.44
N MET A 167 1.73 18.38 -27.77
CA MET A 167 2.62 19.26 -28.55
C MET A 167 2.31 20.74 -28.35
N GLU A 168 1.16 21.06 -27.81
CA GLU A 168 0.70 22.40 -27.44
C GLU A 168 1.13 22.81 -26.03
N GLY A 169 1.72 21.87 -25.24
CA GLY A 169 2.20 22.09 -23.87
C GLY A 169 1.16 21.87 -22.77
N ASN A 170 0.01 21.27 -23.08
CA ASN A 170 -0.99 20.96 -22.08
C ASN A 170 -0.66 19.63 -21.38
N PRO A 171 -0.67 19.56 -20.02
CA PRO A 171 -0.49 18.28 -19.32
C PRO A 171 -1.57 17.28 -19.67
N THR A 172 -1.16 16.01 -19.87
CA THR A 172 -2.07 14.92 -20.29
C THR A 172 -2.17 13.80 -19.26
N ASN A 173 -1.46 13.91 -18.15
CA ASN A 173 -1.26 12.81 -17.21
C ASN A 173 -1.73 13.08 -15.79
N HIS A 174 -2.97 13.47 -15.60
CA HIS A 174 -3.62 13.53 -14.29
C HIS A 174 -5.14 13.41 -14.31
N PRO A 175 -5.84 13.31 -13.14
CA PRO A 175 -5.43 12.75 -11.87
C PRO A 175 -5.34 11.22 -11.96
N HIS A 176 -4.81 10.52 -10.92
CA HIS A 176 -4.49 9.11 -11.00
C HIS A 176 -5.18 8.28 -9.92
N PHE A 177 -5.46 7.02 -10.27
CA PHE A 177 -5.96 6.03 -9.33
C PHE A 177 -5.39 4.64 -9.61
N ILE A 178 -5.39 3.78 -8.59
CA ILE A 178 -5.22 2.33 -8.72
C ILE A 178 -6.23 1.69 -7.77
N GLU A 179 -7.08 0.81 -8.32
CA GLU A 179 -8.08 0.09 -7.55
C GLU A 179 -7.89 -1.41 -7.75
N ILE A 180 -7.48 -2.10 -6.70
CA ILE A 180 -7.31 -3.55 -6.67
C ILE A 180 -8.43 -4.13 -5.83
N GLY A 181 -9.20 -5.04 -6.41
CA GLY A 181 -10.31 -5.70 -5.74
C GLY A 181 -9.90 -6.60 -4.58
N GLU A 182 -10.87 -7.30 -4.02
CA GLU A 182 -10.65 -8.26 -2.93
C GLU A 182 -10.03 -9.56 -3.44
N HIS A 183 -9.27 -10.24 -2.57
CA HIS A 183 -8.72 -11.56 -2.83
C HIS A 183 -7.94 -11.64 -4.16
N VAL A 184 -7.07 -10.65 -4.39
CA VAL A 184 -6.19 -10.61 -5.56
C VAL A 184 -4.80 -11.12 -5.19
N TRP A 185 -4.29 -12.07 -5.95
CA TRP A 185 -2.91 -12.52 -5.81
C TRP A 185 -2.00 -11.78 -6.81
N VAL A 186 -1.14 -10.92 -6.28
CA VAL A 186 -0.10 -10.21 -7.03
C VAL A 186 1.20 -10.99 -6.89
N GLY A 187 1.68 -11.55 -7.97
CA GLY A 187 2.92 -12.34 -8.01
C GLY A 187 4.17 -11.49 -7.79
N LYS A 188 5.32 -12.18 -7.68
CA LYS A 188 6.63 -11.55 -7.50
C LYS A 188 7.00 -10.63 -8.68
N ASP A 189 7.68 -9.50 -8.40
CA ASP A 189 8.21 -8.53 -9.38
C ASP A 189 7.14 -7.94 -10.32
N VAL A 190 5.88 -7.94 -9.92
CA VAL A 190 4.78 -7.30 -10.67
C VAL A 190 4.86 -5.78 -10.54
N LYS A 191 4.58 -5.07 -11.63
CA LYS A 191 4.43 -3.61 -11.67
C LYS A 191 2.99 -3.25 -12.03
N ILE A 192 2.36 -2.40 -11.23
CA ILE A 192 1.01 -1.89 -11.47
C ILE A 192 1.10 -0.37 -11.60
N GLY A 193 0.78 0.11 -12.78
CA GLY A 193 0.78 1.54 -13.06
C GLY A 193 -0.58 2.20 -12.79
N LYS A 194 -0.61 3.51 -12.91
CA LYS A 194 -1.80 4.36 -12.71
C LYS A 194 -2.97 4.05 -13.64
N ASN A 195 -4.15 4.51 -13.25
CA ASN A 195 -5.42 4.41 -14.00
C ASN A 195 -5.83 2.97 -14.32
N VAL A 196 -5.60 2.08 -13.35
CA VAL A 196 -5.87 0.65 -13.45
C VAL A 196 -6.88 0.22 -12.41
N ARG A 197 -7.91 -0.54 -12.85
CA ARG A 197 -8.82 -1.32 -12.02
C ARG A 197 -8.58 -2.79 -12.24
N ILE A 198 -8.42 -3.54 -11.14
CA ILE A 198 -8.27 -5.00 -11.15
C ILE A 198 -9.42 -5.57 -10.33
N GLY A 199 -10.27 -6.35 -10.96
CA GLY A 199 -11.40 -7.01 -10.30
C GLY A 199 -10.95 -8.03 -9.25
N SER A 200 -11.85 -8.41 -8.35
CA SER A 200 -11.58 -9.39 -7.29
C SER A 200 -11.25 -10.78 -7.83
N ASP A 201 -10.65 -11.63 -7.01
CA ASP A 201 -10.32 -13.04 -7.31
C ASP A 201 -9.35 -13.23 -8.50
N ASN A 202 -8.62 -12.22 -8.90
CA ASN A 202 -7.66 -12.30 -9.99
C ASN A 202 -6.27 -12.72 -9.50
N ILE A 203 -5.51 -13.30 -10.42
CA ILE A 203 -4.11 -13.69 -10.23
C ILE A 203 -3.27 -12.90 -11.23
N ILE A 204 -2.25 -12.20 -10.76
CA ILE A 204 -1.27 -11.52 -11.60
C ILE A 204 0.04 -12.29 -11.52
N GLY A 205 0.44 -12.92 -12.61
CA GLY A 205 1.63 -13.76 -12.67
C GLY A 205 2.94 -12.95 -12.56
N TRP A 206 4.02 -13.64 -12.22
CA TRP A 206 5.33 -13.05 -11.97
C TRP A 206 5.82 -12.14 -13.11
N GLY A 207 6.46 -11.04 -12.76
CA GLY A 207 7.09 -10.11 -13.69
C GLY A 207 6.12 -9.42 -14.65
N SER A 208 4.81 -9.49 -14.38
CA SER A 208 3.82 -8.83 -15.22
C SER A 208 3.81 -7.33 -15.01
N ILE A 209 3.50 -6.57 -16.10
CA ILE A 209 3.32 -5.12 -16.05
C ILE A 209 1.88 -4.78 -16.42
N VAL A 210 1.13 -4.31 -15.43
CA VAL A 210 -0.30 -3.97 -15.58
C VAL A 210 -0.42 -2.48 -15.86
N THR A 211 -0.83 -2.14 -17.09
CA THR A 211 -0.97 -0.76 -17.58
C THR A 211 -2.38 -0.45 -18.08
N LYS A 212 -3.33 -1.35 -17.89
CA LYS A 212 -4.75 -1.17 -18.20
C LYS A 212 -5.62 -1.94 -17.24
N SER A 213 -6.89 -1.61 -17.18
CA SER A 213 -7.86 -2.27 -16.30
C SER A 213 -8.24 -3.68 -16.77
N PHE A 214 -8.54 -4.54 -15.76
CA PHE A 214 -9.05 -5.91 -15.89
C PHE A 214 -10.15 -6.09 -14.84
N GLU A 215 -11.35 -5.63 -15.13
CA GLU A 215 -12.43 -5.51 -14.15
C GLU A 215 -13.17 -6.83 -13.87
N SER A 216 -13.06 -7.81 -14.79
CA SER A 216 -13.65 -9.14 -14.57
C SER A 216 -12.85 -9.93 -13.55
N SER A 217 -13.53 -10.82 -12.83
CA SER A 217 -12.95 -11.69 -11.79
C SER A 217 -12.46 -13.03 -12.35
N ASN A 218 -11.74 -13.80 -11.52
CA ASN A 218 -11.31 -15.17 -11.77
C ASN A 218 -10.45 -15.33 -13.04
N GLN A 219 -9.56 -14.38 -13.26
CA GLN A 219 -8.63 -14.36 -14.41
C GLN A 219 -7.18 -14.53 -13.95
N LEU A 220 -6.37 -15.14 -14.81
CA LEU A 220 -4.91 -15.12 -14.73
C LEU A 220 -4.39 -14.10 -15.75
N LEU A 221 -3.71 -13.07 -15.22
CA LEU A 221 -3.11 -11.97 -15.98
C LEU A 221 -1.60 -12.18 -16.03
N VAL A 222 -1.00 -12.18 -17.21
CA VAL A 222 0.45 -12.42 -17.36
C VAL A 222 1.02 -11.59 -18.51
N GLY A 223 2.24 -11.14 -18.35
CA GLY A 223 3.05 -10.54 -19.41
C GLY A 223 3.32 -9.05 -19.25
N SER A 224 4.10 -8.49 -20.19
CA SER A 224 4.48 -7.09 -20.27
C SER A 224 4.20 -6.56 -21.69
N PRO A 225 3.09 -5.85 -21.93
CA PRO A 225 1.99 -5.56 -20.99
C PRO A 225 1.16 -6.81 -20.65
N ALA A 226 0.56 -6.82 -19.47
CA ALA A 226 -0.28 -7.92 -18.99
C ALA A 226 -1.50 -8.17 -19.90
N LYS A 227 -1.83 -9.45 -20.06
CA LYS A 227 -3.00 -9.92 -20.81
C LYS A 227 -3.68 -11.05 -20.05
N VAL A 228 -4.98 -11.23 -20.25
CA VAL A 228 -5.70 -12.40 -19.75
C VAL A 228 -5.21 -13.62 -20.53
N VAL A 229 -4.61 -14.58 -19.83
CA VAL A 229 -4.14 -15.85 -20.42
C VAL A 229 -5.03 -17.02 -20.05
N LYS A 230 -5.83 -16.89 -18.97
CA LYS A 230 -6.79 -17.90 -18.54
C LYS A 230 -7.93 -17.25 -17.77
N THR A 231 -9.13 -17.79 -17.90
CA THR A 231 -10.33 -17.42 -17.14
C THR A 231 -10.84 -18.61 -16.34
N GLY A 232 -11.72 -18.37 -15.35
CA GLY A 232 -12.28 -19.43 -14.53
C GLY A 232 -11.25 -20.09 -13.61
N VAL A 233 -10.25 -19.32 -13.16
CA VAL A 233 -9.24 -19.76 -12.20
C VAL A 233 -9.55 -19.21 -10.81
N ARG A 234 -9.06 -19.89 -9.79
CA ARG A 234 -9.08 -19.44 -8.39
C ARG A 234 -7.73 -19.73 -7.78
N TRP A 235 -7.41 -19.05 -6.70
CA TRP A 235 -6.21 -19.29 -5.93
C TRP A 235 -6.55 -19.48 -4.44
N ASP A 236 -5.60 -19.96 -3.70
CA ASP A 236 -5.70 -20.19 -2.25
C ASP A 236 -4.32 -19.89 -1.65
N GLU A 237 -4.24 -19.26 -0.51
CA GLU A 237 -2.98 -18.86 0.12
C GLU A 237 -2.13 -20.04 0.58
N ARG A 238 -2.77 -21.19 0.83
CA ARG A 238 -2.08 -22.41 1.25
C ARG A 238 -1.21 -22.99 0.14
N THR A 239 -0.11 -23.60 0.50
CA THR A 239 0.66 -24.39 -0.45
C THR A 239 -0.17 -25.56 -1.01
N ILE A 240 0.20 -26.07 -2.20
CA ILE A 240 -0.49 -27.23 -2.79
C ILE A 240 -0.57 -28.41 -1.82
N LYS A 241 0.51 -28.66 -1.06
CA LYS A 241 0.56 -29.75 -0.06
C LYS A 241 -0.46 -29.56 1.07
N GLU A 242 -0.64 -28.36 1.56
CA GLU A 242 -1.59 -28.01 2.60
C GLU A 242 -3.03 -28.08 2.08
N TYR A 243 -3.25 -27.53 0.91
CA TYR A 243 -4.56 -27.57 0.26
C TYR A 243 -5.05 -29.01 0.03
N MET A 244 -4.19 -29.89 -0.50
CA MET A 244 -4.52 -31.30 -0.74
C MET A 244 -4.78 -32.07 0.55
N LYS A 245 -4.04 -31.80 1.63
CA LYS A 245 -4.30 -32.43 2.94
C LYS A 245 -5.67 -32.04 3.51
N GLY A 246 -6.09 -30.78 3.36
CA GLY A 246 -7.38 -30.28 3.85
C GLY A 246 -8.57 -30.72 3.01
N SER A 247 -8.37 -31.07 1.73
CA SER A 247 -9.42 -31.50 0.80
C SER A 247 -9.68 -33.01 0.79
N GLY A 248 -8.94 -33.79 1.56
CA GLY A 248 -9.12 -35.26 1.63
C GLY A 248 -8.78 -36.01 0.34
N ARG A 249 -7.98 -35.39 -0.55
CA ARG A 249 -7.53 -35.94 -1.82
C ARG A 249 -6.07 -36.36 -1.79
#